data_657660b299c7592034b3154515c596b8
#
_entry.id   657660b299c7592034b3154515c596b8
#
_cell.length_a   1.000
_cell.length_b   1.000
_cell.length_c   1.000
_cell.angle_alpha   90.00
_cell.angle_beta   90.00
_cell.angle_gamma   90.00
#
_symmetry.space_group_name_H-M   'P 1'
#
loop_
_entity.id
_entity.type
_entity.pdbx_description
1 polymer ?
#
loop_
_entity_poly.entity_id
_entity_poly.type
_entity_poly.pdbx_seq_one_letter_code
_entity_poly.pdbx_strand_id
1 'polypeptide(L)'
;MRRSSLFFLLSVFFLLACQVSEEEKIYQILNRRQEALQKKDLSLYLSCISKAYQDKEEDFNRLQKRIEGYFKTFDRISYSCWDRSLQVDGETAIVIQPFYLEVEKGEKKNRYSGKEVLVLKKEGGEWRIIKGL
;
A
#
# COMPACT_ATOMS: atom_id res chain seq x y z
N MET A 1 44.76 -31.03 -43.92
CA MET A 1 44.50 -29.82 -43.11
C MET A 1 43.02 -29.72 -42.89
N ARG A 2 42.51 -30.11 -41.73
CA ARG A 2 41.11 -30.00 -41.35
C ARG A 2 40.95 -28.74 -40.50
N ARG A 3 40.23 -27.76 -41.00
CA ARG A 3 39.81 -26.56 -40.23
C ARG A 3 38.55 -26.96 -39.43
N SER A 4 38.67 -27.11 -38.12
CA SER A 4 37.54 -27.24 -37.22
C SER A 4 36.98 -25.88 -36.92
N SER A 5 35.81 -25.56 -37.48
CA SER A 5 35.02 -24.40 -37.09
C SER A 5 34.31 -24.71 -35.77
N LEU A 6 34.79 -24.08 -34.73
CA LEU A 6 34.15 -24.11 -33.43
C LEU A 6 32.99 -23.11 -33.41
N PHE A 7 31.79 -23.61 -33.60
CA PHE A 7 30.56 -22.82 -33.41
C PHE A 7 30.36 -22.58 -31.94
N PHE A 8 30.67 -21.37 -31.51
CA PHE A 8 30.33 -20.89 -30.18
C PHE A 8 28.83 -20.52 -30.20
N LEU A 9 27.99 -21.44 -29.71
CA LEU A 9 26.58 -21.18 -29.47
C LEU A 9 26.48 -20.30 -28.22
N LEU A 10 26.37 -18.97 -28.42
CA LEU A 10 26.09 -18.01 -27.38
C LEU A 10 24.62 -18.14 -27.00
N SER A 11 24.33 -18.96 -26.00
CA SER A 11 23.00 -19.10 -25.41
C SER A 11 22.68 -17.83 -24.63
N VAL A 12 21.98 -16.89 -25.29
CA VAL A 12 21.44 -15.71 -24.64
C VAL A 12 20.26 -16.18 -23.79
N PHE A 13 20.51 -16.42 -22.53
CA PHE A 13 19.47 -16.59 -21.51
C PHE A 13 18.78 -15.24 -21.33
N PHE A 14 17.69 -15.04 -22.04
CA PHE A 14 16.72 -13.98 -21.72
C PHE A 14 16.11 -14.31 -20.36
N LEU A 15 16.65 -13.74 -19.30
CA LEU A 15 15.96 -13.64 -18.03
C LEU A 15 14.76 -12.70 -18.25
N LEU A 16 13.62 -13.29 -18.59
CA LEU A 16 12.32 -12.65 -18.46
C LEU A 16 12.10 -12.41 -16.95
N ALA A 17 12.68 -11.34 -16.44
CA ALA A 17 12.29 -10.82 -15.15
C ALA A 17 10.83 -10.40 -15.28
N CYS A 18 9.92 -11.09 -14.60
CA CYS A 18 8.54 -10.67 -14.44
C CYS A 18 8.55 -9.29 -13.75
N GLN A 19 8.44 -8.24 -14.55
CA GLN A 19 8.37 -6.88 -14.05
C GLN A 19 6.96 -6.68 -13.48
N VAL A 20 6.86 -6.49 -12.15
CA VAL A 20 5.62 -6.15 -11.45
C VAL A 20 5.12 -4.80 -11.98
N SER A 21 3.85 -4.72 -12.39
CA SER A 21 3.25 -3.48 -12.89
C SER A 21 3.13 -2.42 -11.79
N GLU A 22 3.06 -1.15 -12.17
CA GLU A 22 2.86 -0.04 -11.21
C GLU A 22 1.53 -0.20 -10.46
N GLU A 23 0.48 -0.64 -11.14
CA GLU A 23 -0.81 -0.93 -10.54
C GLU A 23 -0.71 -2.01 -9.44
N GLU A 24 0.00 -3.10 -9.72
CA GLU A 24 0.21 -4.18 -8.76
C GLU A 24 1.02 -3.72 -7.55
N LYS A 25 2.04 -2.89 -7.74
CA LYS A 25 2.81 -2.28 -6.65
C LYS A 25 1.93 -1.43 -5.74
N ILE A 26 1.01 -0.65 -6.32
CA ILE A 26 0.05 0.15 -5.56
C ILE A 26 -0.88 -0.75 -4.76
N TYR A 27 -1.43 -1.80 -5.36
CA TYR A 27 -2.27 -2.76 -4.64
C TYR A 27 -1.53 -3.45 -3.49
N GLN A 28 -0.25 -3.74 -3.64
CA GLN A 28 0.58 -4.29 -2.56
C GLN A 28 0.66 -3.33 -1.37
N ILE A 29 0.83 -2.02 -1.60
CA ILE A 29 0.83 -1.01 -0.52
C ILE A 29 -0.53 -0.94 0.18
N LEU A 30 -1.63 -0.95 -0.57
CA LEU A 30 -2.97 -0.94 -0.01
C LEU A 30 -3.28 -2.20 0.82
N ASN A 31 -2.86 -3.36 0.34
CA ASN A 31 -3.02 -4.62 1.05
C ASN A 31 -2.15 -4.67 2.33
N ARG A 32 -0.93 -4.13 2.26
CA ARG A 32 -0.04 -4.00 3.44
C ARG A 32 -0.67 -3.11 4.51
N ARG A 33 -1.26 -1.99 4.12
CA ARG A 33 -1.99 -1.11 5.04
C ARG A 33 -3.17 -1.85 5.70
N GLN A 34 -3.95 -2.60 4.94
CA GLN A 34 -5.05 -3.42 5.47
C GLN A 34 -4.54 -4.44 6.49
N GLU A 35 -3.47 -5.16 6.18
CA GLU A 35 -2.83 -6.11 7.09
C GLU A 35 -2.36 -5.42 8.37
N ALA A 36 -1.72 -4.25 8.24
CA ALA A 36 -1.24 -3.47 9.38
C ALA A 36 -2.37 -3.04 10.32
N LEU A 37 -3.52 -2.64 9.79
CA LEU A 37 -4.71 -2.31 10.57
C LEU A 37 -5.23 -3.53 11.35
N GLN A 38 -5.35 -4.67 10.68
CA GLN A 38 -5.86 -5.90 11.30
C GLN A 38 -4.93 -6.46 12.37
N LYS A 39 -3.62 -6.36 12.16
CA LYS A 39 -2.59 -6.80 13.11
C LYS A 39 -2.26 -5.74 14.17
N LYS A 40 -2.77 -4.53 14.03
CA LYS A 40 -2.38 -3.36 14.83
C LYS A 40 -0.86 -3.15 14.84
N ASP A 41 -0.24 -3.30 13.69
CA ASP A 41 1.19 -3.14 13.47
C ASP A 41 1.48 -1.71 13.00
N LEU A 42 1.89 -0.85 13.93
CA LEU A 42 2.14 0.56 13.65
C LEU A 42 3.30 0.75 12.66
N SER A 43 4.38 0.02 12.82
CA SER A 43 5.55 0.10 11.93
C SER A 43 5.18 -0.27 10.49
N LEU A 44 4.43 -1.35 10.32
CA LEU A 44 3.94 -1.80 9.02
C LEU A 44 2.99 -0.76 8.41
N TYR A 45 2.08 -0.20 9.20
CA TYR A 45 1.17 0.84 8.74
C TYR A 45 1.93 2.07 8.24
N LEU A 46 2.87 2.58 9.03
CA LEU A 46 3.65 3.76 8.69
C LEU A 46 4.58 3.54 7.49
N SER A 47 4.98 2.30 7.22
CA SER A 47 5.76 1.97 6.01
C SER A 47 5.00 2.24 4.71
N CYS A 48 3.67 2.28 4.78
CA CYS A 48 2.80 2.58 3.63
C CYS A 48 2.60 4.09 3.41
N ILE A 49 3.02 4.92 4.36
CA ILE A 49 2.71 6.35 4.41
C ILE A 49 3.96 7.17 4.09
N SER A 50 3.82 8.18 3.25
CA SER A 50 4.89 9.14 2.99
C SER A 50 5.19 9.98 4.23
N LYS A 51 6.46 10.28 4.46
CA LYS A 51 6.87 11.27 5.48
C LYS A 51 6.37 12.68 5.16
N ALA A 52 6.04 12.94 3.89
CA ALA A 52 5.44 14.19 3.41
C ALA A 52 3.90 14.15 3.43
N TYR A 53 3.30 13.16 4.10
CA TYR A 53 1.84 13.08 4.23
C TYR A 53 1.25 14.37 4.75
N GLN A 54 0.21 14.85 4.08
CA GLN A 54 -0.56 16.03 4.50
C GLN A 54 -1.99 15.92 4.00
N ASP A 55 -2.93 15.92 4.90
CA ASP A 55 -4.35 16.04 4.57
C ASP A 55 -5.01 17.03 5.54
N LYS A 56 -5.54 18.11 4.99
CA LYS A 56 -6.08 19.24 5.78
C LYS A 56 -5.03 19.71 6.81
N GLU A 57 -5.31 19.56 8.09
CA GLU A 57 -4.42 19.96 9.18
C GLU A 57 -3.61 18.80 9.76
N GLU A 58 -3.75 17.58 9.21
CA GLU A 58 -3.05 16.39 9.67
C GLU A 58 -1.81 16.12 8.84
N ASP A 59 -0.65 16.18 9.47
CA ASP A 59 0.63 15.75 8.91
C ASP A 59 0.96 14.30 9.33
N PHE A 60 2.11 13.79 8.88
CA PHE A 60 2.56 12.44 9.21
C PHE A 60 2.63 12.18 10.73
N ASN A 61 3.12 13.13 11.51
CA ASN A 61 3.28 12.95 12.96
C ASN A 61 1.92 12.89 13.68
N ARG A 62 0.96 13.69 13.26
CA ARG A 62 -0.41 13.65 13.79
C ARG A 62 -1.12 12.38 13.40
N LEU A 63 -0.97 11.95 12.14
CA LEU A 63 -1.48 10.67 11.67
C LEU A 63 -0.91 9.51 12.49
N GLN A 64 0.41 9.47 12.70
CA GLN A 64 1.06 8.46 13.53
C GLN A 64 0.46 8.39 14.92
N LYS A 65 0.30 9.53 15.61
CA LYS A 65 -0.30 9.58 16.95
C LYS A 65 -1.74 9.09 16.95
N ARG A 66 -2.52 9.44 15.94
CA ARG A 66 -3.92 9.01 15.82
C ARG A 66 -4.02 7.49 15.64
N ILE A 67 -3.22 6.91 14.75
CA ILE A 67 -3.21 5.46 14.49
C ILE A 67 -2.69 4.70 15.71
N GLU A 68 -1.63 5.18 16.34
CA GLU A 68 -1.12 4.60 17.58
C GLU A 68 -2.19 4.59 18.68
N GLY A 69 -2.94 5.67 18.81
CA GLY A 69 -4.07 5.76 19.72
C GLY A 69 -5.17 4.73 19.44
N TYR A 70 -5.50 4.52 18.17
CA TYR A 70 -6.47 3.49 17.78
C TYR A 70 -5.98 2.09 18.12
N PHE A 71 -4.71 1.79 17.85
CA PHE A 71 -4.13 0.47 18.15
C PHE A 71 -4.06 0.18 19.65
N LYS A 72 -3.91 1.19 20.48
CA LYS A 72 -3.99 1.06 21.95
C LYS A 72 -5.42 0.95 22.47
N THR A 73 -6.37 1.63 21.82
CA THR A 73 -7.75 1.74 22.31
C THR A 73 -8.58 0.52 21.97
N PHE A 74 -8.44 -0.02 20.76
CA PHE A 74 -9.29 -1.11 20.27
C PHE A 74 -8.62 -2.46 20.44
N ASP A 75 -9.39 -3.44 20.92
CA ASP A 75 -8.95 -4.83 21.06
C ASP A 75 -8.80 -5.49 19.70
N ARG A 76 -9.74 -5.21 18.78
CA ARG A 76 -9.73 -5.70 17.41
C ARG A 76 -10.11 -4.60 16.43
N ILE A 77 -9.44 -4.63 15.29
CA ILE A 77 -9.74 -3.80 14.13
C ILE A 77 -9.88 -4.72 12.92
N SER A 78 -11.05 -4.67 12.27
CA SER A 78 -11.31 -5.37 11.01
C SER A 78 -11.56 -4.33 9.92
N TYR A 79 -10.76 -4.36 8.88
CA TYR A 79 -10.88 -3.45 7.76
C TYR A 79 -10.90 -4.24 6.46
N SER A 80 -11.84 -3.94 5.60
CA SER A 80 -11.93 -4.50 4.25
C SER A 80 -12.31 -3.44 3.24
N CYS A 81 -11.88 -3.64 2.02
CA CYS A 81 -12.22 -2.79 0.87
C CYS A 81 -12.44 -3.68 -0.36
N TRP A 82 -13.17 -3.16 -1.32
CA TRP A 82 -13.53 -3.85 -2.56
C TRP A 82 -13.69 -2.84 -3.68
N ASP A 83 -13.89 -3.32 -4.92
CA ASP A 83 -14.14 -2.49 -6.10
C ASP A 83 -13.24 -1.27 -6.21
N ARG A 84 -11.94 -1.49 -6.06
CA ARG A 84 -10.92 -0.43 -6.16
C ARG A 84 -10.89 0.14 -7.57
N SER A 85 -11.01 1.45 -7.67
CA SER A 85 -10.75 2.20 -8.89
C SER A 85 -9.39 2.88 -8.77
N LEU A 86 -8.51 2.62 -9.70
CA LEU A 86 -7.14 3.12 -9.71
C LEU A 86 -6.88 3.92 -10.98
N GLN A 87 -6.34 5.11 -10.82
CA GLN A 87 -5.84 5.93 -11.92
C GLN A 87 -4.39 6.32 -11.63
N VAL A 88 -3.47 5.90 -12.49
CA VAL A 88 -2.04 6.23 -12.41
C VAL A 88 -1.69 7.27 -13.44
N ASP A 89 -1.04 8.34 -13.03
CA ASP A 89 -0.51 9.40 -13.87
C ASP A 89 0.94 9.70 -13.47
N GLY A 90 1.89 9.13 -14.21
CA GLY A 90 3.31 9.23 -13.92
C GLY A 90 3.65 8.68 -12.52
N GLU A 91 4.14 9.56 -11.66
CA GLU A 91 4.54 9.23 -10.27
C GLU A 91 3.44 9.49 -9.23
N THR A 92 2.23 9.75 -9.67
CA THR A 92 1.06 9.99 -8.81
C THR A 92 -0.05 9.00 -9.16
N ALA A 93 -0.80 8.58 -8.16
CA ALA A 93 -1.95 7.72 -8.34
C ALA A 93 -3.10 8.13 -7.43
N ILE A 94 -4.33 7.93 -7.90
CA ILE A 94 -5.54 8.12 -7.13
C ILE A 94 -6.25 6.78 -7.05
N VAL A 95 -6.61 6.39 -5.83
CA VAL A 95 -7.40 5.18 -5.54
C VAL A 95 -8.70 5.60 -4.89
N ILE A 96 -9.80 5.11 -5.44
CA ILE A 96 -11.13 5.26 -4.86
C ILE A 96 -11.62 3.87 -4.51
N GLN A 97 -11.98 3.65 -3.25
CA GLN A 97 -12.44 2.34 -2.81
C GLN A 97 -13.51 2.44 -1.72
N PRO A 98 -14.60 1.70 -1.85
CA PRO A 98 -15.50 1.44 -0.74
C PRO A 98 -14.78 0.68 0.36
N PHE A 99 -15.13 0.97 1.61
CA PHE A 99 -14.55 0.27 2.76
C PHE A 99 -15.60 -0.06 3.81
N TYR A 100 -15.26 -1.04 4.61
CA TYR A 100 -15.94 -1.40 5.84
C TYR A 100 -14.93 -1.53 6.96
N LEU A 101 -15.21 -0.89 8.06
CA LEU A 101 -14.37 -0.90 9.26
C LEU A 101 -15.20 -1.32 10.45
N GLU A 102 -14.77 -2.32 11.17
CA GLU A 102 -15.32 -2.70 12.47
C GLU A 102 -14.21 -2.59 13.52
N VAL A 103 -14.51 -1.93 14.63
CA VAL A 103 -13.61 -1.82 15.78
C VAL A 103 -14.31 -2.36 17.01
N GLU A 104 -13.58 -3.11 17.83
CA GLU A 104 -14.08 -3.72 19.05
C GLU A 104 -13.31 -3.22 20.26
N LYS A 105 -14.03 -2.90 21.32
CA LYS A 105 -13.48 -2.59 22.64
C LYS A 105 -14.36 -3.24 23.71
N GLY A 106 -13.84 -4.29 24.36
CA GLY A 106 -14.63 -5.13 25.26
C GLY A 106 -15.79 -5.76 24.48
N GLU A 107 -17.01 -5.58 24.97
CA GLU A 107 -18.23 -6.07 24.32
C GLU A 107 -18.82 -5.11 23.28
N LYS A 108 -18.24 -3.90 23.16
CA LYS A 108 -18.74 -2.89 22.23
C LYS A 108 -18.11 -3.07 20.86
N LYS A 109 -18.97 -3.02 19.84
CA LYS A 109 -18.58 -3.03 18.43
C LYS A 109 -19.12 -1.79 17.73
N ASN A 110 -18.24 -1.05 17.07
CA ASN A 110 -18.62 0.06 16.21
C ASN A 110 -18.28 -0.28 14.76
N ARG A 111 -19.19 0.05 13.86
CA ARG A 111 -19.08 -0.24 12.43
C ARG A 111 -19.16 1.05 11.64
N TYR A 112 -18.29 1.16 10.66
CA TYR A 112 -18.23 2.28 9.75
C TYR A 112 -18.11 1.77 8.33
N SER A 113 -18.80 2.41 7.41
CA SER A 113 -18.66 2.15 5.99
C SER A 113 -18.67 3.45 5.23
N GLY A 114 -18.03 3.46 4.09
CA GLY A 114 -17.94 4.65 3.26
C GLY A 114 -17.08 4.40 2.04
N LYS A 115 -16.63 5.49 1.47
CA LYS A 115 -15.72 5.50 0.33
C LYS A 115 -14.54 6.37 0.69
N GLU A 116 -13.32 5.83 0.58
CA GLU A 116 -12.11 6.62 0.75
C GLU A 116 -11.46 6.93 -0.60
N VAL A 117 -10.85 8.11 -0.66
CA VAL A 117 -10.09 8.58 -1.81
C VAL A 117 -8.66 8.80 -1.36
N LEU A 118 -7.77 7.92 -1.80
CA LEU A 118 -6.36 7.94 -1.43
C LEU A 118 -5.54 8.52 -2.58
N VAL A 119 -4.59 9.38 -2.24
CA VAL A 119 -3.59 9.85 -3.19
C VAL A 119 -2.24 9.23 -2.80
N LEU A 120 -1.59 8.60 -3.77
CA LEU A 120 -0.27 8.02 -3.61
C LEU A 120 0.75 8.74 -4.49
N LYS A 121 2.00 8.70 -4.05
CA LYS A 121 3.14 9.21 -4.80
C LYS A 121 4.25 8.17 -4.81
N LYS A 122 4.93 8.07 -5.95
CA LYS A 122 6.12 7.24 -6.09
C LYS A 122 7.33 8.03 -5.61
N GLU A 123 7.99 7.53 -4.58
CA GLU A 123 9.13 8.16 -3.92
C GLU A 123 10.28 7.16 -3.87
N GLY A 124 11.40 7.47 -4.51
CA GLY A 124 12.55 6.57 -4.55
C GLY A 124 12.22 5.17 -5.12
N GLY A 125 11.32 5.10 -6.09
CA GLY A 125 10.86 3.85 -6.71
C GLY A 125 9.75 3.13 -5.97
N GLU A 126 9.30 3.64 -4.82
CA GLU A 126 8.24 3.03 -3.99
C GLU A 126 7.01 3.92 -3.87
N TRP A 127 5.84 3.32 -3.95
CA TRP A 127 4.58 4.02 -3.75
C TRP A 127 4.27 4.20 -2.27
N ARG A 128 3.81 5.40 -1.90
CA ARG A 128 3.37 5.74 -0.54
C ARG A 128 2.13 6.63 -0.57
N ILE A 129 1.29 6.48 0.43
CA ILE A 129 0.09 7.30 0.59
C ILE A 129 0.50 8.68 1.09
N ILE A 130 0.07 9.74 0.39
CA ILE A 130 0.37 11.13 0.76
C ILE A 130 -0.84 11.91 1.22
N LYS A 131 -2.07 11.37 1.04
CA LYS A 131 -3.32 12.04 1.40
C LYS A 131 -4.49 11.07 1.43
N GLY A 132 -5.53 11.39 2.21
CA GLY A 132 -6.83 10.72 2.17
C GLY A 132 -7.12 9.74 3.31
N LEU A 133 -6.35 9.80 4.40
CA LEU A 133 -6.50 8.90 5.56
C LEU A 133 -7.24 9.55 6.73
#